data_cea17469b79336cf1b39bfed91d020d8
#
_entry.id   cea17469b79336cf1b39bfed91d020d8
#
_cell.length_a   1.000
_cell.length_b   1.000
_cell.length_c   1.000
_cell.angle_alpha   90.00
_cell.angle_beta   90.00
_cell.angle_gamma   90.00
#
_symmetry.space_group_name_H-M   'P 1'
#
loop_
_entity.id
_entity.type
_entity.pdbx_description
1 polymer ?
#
loop_
_entity_poly.entity_id
_entity_poly.type
_entity_poly.pdbx_seq_one_letter_code
_entity_poly.pdbx_strand_id
1 'polypeptide(L)'
;SSSEIADDLQQEGLIRSSRIFQWYIRTKNVRDKLQAGTYALRPSMSVPEIVDVMVSGSVKSDLLTILPGQRLDQVRQSFINGGFQPGEVDAALQPQRYAGHPALVDKPADASLEGYLFPESYQKTAATDPSVIVTGALDQMAAALTPEIRAGIAAQGLNIYQGVILASIVEREVANAQDSSKVAQVFLKRLREDIPLGSDPTALYGAIKAGAEPSLQYQSPYNTYTNKGLPPTPIANVSQRSLQAVASPAP
;
A
#
# COMPACT_ATOMS: atom_id res chain seq x y z
N SER A 1 -4.75 -32.72 -8.29
CA SER A 1 -5.88 -33.60 -7.87
C SER A 1 -5.81 -33.93 -6.39
N SER A 2 -6.89 -34.45 -5.78
CA SER A 2 -6.87 -34.88 -4.37
C SER A 2 -5.86 -36.02 -4.09
N SER A 3 -5.48 -36.76 -5.12
CA SER A 3 -4.41 -37.79 -5.01
C SER A 3 -3.04 -37.13 -4.92
N GLU A 4 -2.74 -36.17 -5.75
CA GLU A 4 -1.49 -35.40 -5.69
C GLU A 4 -1.32 -34.69 -4.34
N ILE A 5 -2.39 -34.05 -3.85
CA ILE A 5 -2.38 -33.44 -2.52
C ILE A 5 -2.02 -34.46 -1.42
N ALA A 6 -2.59 -35.65 -1.47
CA ALA A 6 -2.31 -36.70 -0.49
C ALA A 6 -0.86 -37.20 -0.56
N ASP A 7 -0.31 -37.29 -1.76
CA ASP A 7 1.07 -37.74 -1.98
C ASP A 7 2.07 -36.65 -1.55
N ASP A 8 1.79 -35.37 -1.85
CA ASP A 8 2.58 -34.22 -1.40
C ASP A 8 2.61 -34.14 0.15
N LEU A 9 1.45 -34.24 0.80
CA LEU A 9 1.36 -34.25 2.27
C LEU A 9 2.15 -35.40 2.92
N GLN A 10 2.20 -36.58 2.27
CA GLN A 10 2.99 -37.69 2.74
C GLN A 10 4.49 -37.45 2.50
N GLN A 11 4.86 -36.91 1.35
CA GLN A 11 6.26 -36.60 0.99
C GLN A 11 6.84 -35.53 1.93
N GLU A 12 6.06 -34.54 2.30
CA GLU A 12 6.41 -33.50 3.28
C GLU A 12 6.37 -33.97 4.74
N GLY A 13 6.04 -35.27 4.98
CA GLY A 13 5.99 -35.83 6.33
C GLY A 13 4.86 -35.35 7.21
N LEU A 14 3.87 -34.68 6.63
CA LEU A 14 2.69 -34.12 7.33
C LEU A 14 1.64 -35.18 7.65
N ILE A 15 1.58 -36.25 6.85
CA ILE A 15 0.73 -37.42 7.10
C ILE A 15 1.53 -38.70 6.94
N ARG A 16 1.12 -39.74 7.64
CA ARG A 16 1.79 -41.05 7.59
C ARG A 16 1.44 -41.89 6.35
N SER A 17 0.28 -41.62 5.72
CA SER A 17 -0.21 -42.42 4.58
C SER A 17 -1.21 -41.61 3.73
N SER A 18 -0.87 -41.46 2.46
CA SER A 18 -1.76 -40.84 1.46
C SER A 18 -3.06 -41.63 1.27
N ARG A 19 -3.01 -42.99 1.41
CA ARG A 19 -4.19 -43.84 1.31
C ARG A 19 -5.20 -43.58 2.44
N ILE A 20 -4.75 -43.38 3.69
CA ILE A 20 -5.62 -43.06 4.82
C ILE A 20 -6.24 -41.69 4.63
N PHE A 21 -5.46 -40.72 4.16
CA PHE A 21 -5.98 -39.37 3.87
C PHE A 21 -7.07 -39.43 2.79
N GLN A 22 -6.82 -40.13 1.67
CA GLN A 22 -7.79 -40.27 0.58
C GLN A 22 -9.05 -41.01 1.02
N TRP A 23 -8.93 -42.04 1.89
CA TRP A 23 -10.06 -42.75 2.45
C TRP A 23 -10.88 -41.80 3.34
N TYR A 24 -10.23 -40.99 4.20
CA TYR A 24 -10.89 -40.05 5.10
C TYR A 24 -11.69 -38.99 4.34
N ILE A 25 -11.10 -38.31 3.35
CA ILE A 25 -11.80 -37.29 2.57
C ILE A 25 -12.97 -37.83 1.76
N ARG A 26 -12.89 -39.07 1.35
CA ARG A 26 -13.98 -39.78 0.66
C ARG A 26 -15.13 -40.11 1.63
N THR A 27 -14.83 -40.66 2.80
CA THR A 27 -15.85 -41.02 3.79
C THR A 27 -16.56 -39.82 4.37
N LYS A 28 -15.88 -38.68 4.47
CA LYS A 28 -16.46 -37.40 4.90
C LYS A 28 -17.14 -36.62 3.79
N ASN A 29 -17.07 -37.11 2.54
CA ASN A 29 -17.64 -36.44 1.36
C ASN A 29 -17.13 -34.99 1.20
N VAL A 30 -15.85 -34.76 1.41
CA VAL A 30 -15.19 -33.45 1.35
C VAL A 30 -14.12 -33.36 0.26
N ARG A 31 -14.02 -34.39 -0.61
CA ARG A 31 -13.03 -34.48 -1.66
C ARG A 31 -13.01 -33.26 -2.58
N ASP A 32 -14.19 -32.80 -2.97
CA ASP A 32 -14.35 -31.66 -3.90
C ASP A 32 -14.44 -30.31 -3.18
N LYS A 33 -14.32 -30.32 -1.84
CA LYS A 33 -14.33 -29.13 -1.00
C LYS A 33 -12.94 -28.67 -0.57
N LEU A 34 -11.90 -29.45 -0.88
CA LEU A 34 -10.53 -29.06 -0.60
C LEU A 34 -10.17 -27.85 -1.46
N GLN A 35 -9.81 -26.76 -0.82
CA GLN A 35 -9.44 -25.54 -1.49
C GLN A 35 -7.95 -25.55 -1.85
N ALA A 36 -7.61 -24.99 -3.01
CA ALA A 36 -6.21 -24.77 -3.38
C ALA A 36 -5.64 -23.59 -2.58
N GLY A 37 -4.41 -23.72 -2.08
CA GLY A 37 -3.77 -22.64 -1.33
C GLY A 37 -2.53 -23.12 -0.58
N THR A 38 -1.84 -22.18 0.07
CA THR A 38 -0.70 -22.47 0.95
C THR A 38 -1.19 -22.55 2.39
N TYR A 39 -0.94 -23.69 3.03
CA TYR A 39 -1.43 -23.99 4.37
C TYR A 39 -0.29 -24.09 5.38
N ALA A 40 -0.46 -23.53 6.58
CA ALA A 40 0.46 -23.72 7.70
C ALA A 40 0.14 -25.04 8.42
N LEU A 41 0.57 -26.17 7.85
CA LEU A 41 0.39 -27.47 8.46
C LEU A 41 1.61 -27.85 9.32
N ARG A 42 1.37 -28.68 10.34
CA ARG A 42 2.42 -29.18 11.25
C ARG A 42 2.34 -30.71 11.32
N PRO A 43 3.48 -31.41 11.45
CA PRO A 43 3.50 -32.87 11.57
C PRO A 43 2.74 -33.42 12.81
N SER A 44 2.44 -32.54 13.80
CA SER A 44 1.65 -32.87 14.98
C SER A 44 0.13 -32.85 14.74
N MET A 45 -0.33 -32.32 13.59
CA MET A 45 -1.75 -32.28 13.26
C MET A 45 -2.26 -33.65 12.82
N SER A 46 -3.47 -33.98 13.25
CA SER A 46 -4.18 -35.18 12.79
C SER A 46 -4.74 -34.98 11.37
N VAL A 47 -5.02 -36.08 10.66
CA VAL A 47 -5.65 -36.03 9.33
C VAL A 47 -6.96 -35.24 9.34
N PRO A 48 -7.88 -35.40 10.32
CA PRO A 48 -9.06 -34.56 10.43
C PRO A 48 -8.75 -33.06 10.48
N GLU A 49 -7.82 -32.63 11.34
CA GLU A 49 -7.43 -31.22 11.49
C GLU A 49 -6.85 -30.66 10.18
N ILE A 50 -5.98 -31.42 9.49
CA ILE A 50 -5.44 -31.05 8.18
C ILE A 50 -6.59 -30.87 7.16
N VAL A 51 -7.52 -31.80 7.12
CA VAL A 51 -8.68 -31.73 6.20
C VAL A 51 -9.57 -30.53 6.53
N ASP A 52 -9.86 -30.27 7.81
CA ASP A 52 -10.68 -29.12 8.23
C ASP A 52 -10.04 -27.79 7.82
N VAL A 53 -8.72 -27.65 7.98
CA VAL A 53 -7.96 -26.48 7.50
C VAL A 53 -8.09 -26.32 5.98
N MET A 54 -7.95 -27.41 5.22
CA MET A 54 -8.02 -27.36 3.75
C MET A 54 -9.44 -27.16 3.21
N VAL A 55 -10.46 -27.63 3.92
CA VAL A 55 -11.88 -27.45 3.55
C VAL A 55 -12.37 -26.06 3.94
N SER A 56 -11.94 -25.55 5.11
CA SER A 56 -12.28 -24.18 5.52
C SER A 56 -11.59 -23.11 4.68
N GLY A 57 -10.57 -23.51 3.88
CA GLY A 57 -9.77 -22.56 3.12
C GLY A 57 -8.94 -21.63 4.01
N SER A 58 -8.63 -22.06 5.24
CA SER A 58 -7.72 -21.33 6.14
C SER A 58 -6.30 -21.31 5.57
N VAL A 59 -6.18 -20.76 4.37
CA VAL A 59 -4.90 -20.46 3.74
C VAL A 59 -4.17 -19.52 4.67
N LYS A 60 -2.91 -19.80 4.95
CA LYS A 60 -2.07 -18.83 5.65
C LYS A 60 -1.94 -17.60 4.76
N SER A 61 -2.86 -16.66 4.90
CA SER A 61 -2.70 -15.34 4.31
C SER A 61 -1.85 -14.53 5.28
N ASP A 62 -0.63 -14.21 4.87
CA ASP A 62 0.13 -13.18 5.54
C ASP A 62 -0.42 -11.82 5.09
N LEU A 63 -0.39 -10.84 5.98
CA LEU A 63 -0.74 -9.47 5.66
C LEU A 63 0.53 -8.70 5.29
N LEU A 64 0.47 -7.97 4.18
CA LEU A 64 1.42 -6.92 3.88
C LEU A 64 0.75 -5.59 4.20
N THR A 65 1.28 -4.87 5.20
CA THR A 65 0.71 -3.60 5.62
C THR A 65 1.50 -2.44 5.02
N ILE A 66 0.79 -1.53 4.36
CA ILE A 66 1.30 -0.22 3.95
C ILE A 66 0.80 0.78 5.00
N LEU A 67 1.72 1.54 5.59
CA LEU A 67 1.39 2.50 6.64
C LEU A 67 1.20 3.91 6.08
N PRO A 68 0.34 4.75 6.71
CA PRO A 68 0.30 6.17 6.41
C PRO A 68 1.69 6.82 6.56
N GLY A 69 2.01 7.76 5.69
CA GLY A 69 3.29 8.47 5.76
C GLY A 69 4.52 7.67 5.32
N GLN A 70 4.39 6.41 4.91
CA GLN A 70 5.50 5.68 4.28
C GLN A 70 5.82 6.26 2.90
N ARG A 71 7.13 6.37 2.61
CA ARG A 71 7.63 6.67 1.26
C ARG A 71 7.63 5.40 0.40
N LEU A 72 7.66 5.56 -0.91
CA LEU A 72 7.66 4.45 -1.86
C LEU A 72 8.85 3.48 -1.67
N ASP A 73 10.05 4.00 -1.31
CA ASP A 73 11.21 3.17 -0.99
C ASP A 73 10.99 2.31 0.26
N GLN A 74 10.29 2.83 1.26
CA GLN A 74 9.93 2.09 2.47
C GLN A 74 8.86 1.03 2.16
N VAL A 75 7.88 1.36 1.33
CA VAL A 75 6.89 0.37 0.85
C VAL A 75 7.58 -0.73 0.07
N ARG A 76 8.49 -0.38 -0.86
CA ARG A 76 9.33 -1.37 -1.57
C ARG A 76 10.04 -2.32 -0.60
N GLN A 77 10.64 -1.76 0.46
CA GLN A 77 11.33 -2.58 1.47
C GLN A 77 10.35 -3.46 2.26
N SER A 78 9.14 -2.97 2.55
CA SER A 78 8.09 -3.77 3.20
C SER A 78 7.68 -4.97 2.35
N PHE A 79 7.59 -4.82 1.02
CA PHE A 79 7.32 -5.94 0.11
C PHE A 79 8.46 -6.97 0.14
N ILE A 80 9.72 -6.53 0.07
CA ILE A 80 10.89 -7.43 0.13
C ILE A 80 10.94 -8.16 1.47
N ASN A 81 10.73 -7.46 2.59
CA ASN A 81 10.64 -8.07 3.93
C ASN A 81 9.45 -9.03 4.04
N GLY A 82 8.40 -8.80 3.27
CA GLY A 82 7.24 -9.68 3.12
C GLY A 82 7.51 -10.91 2.26
N GLY A 83 8.72 -11.10 1.72
CA GLY A 83 9.15 -12.30 0.99
C GLY A 83 9.07 -12.19 -0.54
N PHE A 84 8.72 -11.03 -1.10
CA PHE A 84 8.75 -10.83 -2.55
C PHE A 84 10.18 -10.59 -3.06
N GLN A 85 10.45 -11.03 -4.29
CA GLN A 85 11.75 -10.80 -4.92
C GLN A 85 11.91 -9.33 -5.33
N PRO A 86 13.10 -8.71 -5.12
CA PRO A 86 13.30 -7.29 -5.42
C PRO A 86 12.92 -6.90 -6.86
N GLY A 87 13.27 -7.73 -7.85
CA GLY A 87 12.96 -7.45 -9.26
C GLY A 87 11.46 -7.50 -9.58
N GLU A 88 10.70 -8.38 -8.92
CA GLU A 88 9.23 -8.46 -9.05
C GLU A 88 8.58 -7.23 -8.44
N VAL A 89 9.07 -6.79 -7.27
CA VAL A 89 8.59 -5.57 -6.61
C VAL A 89 8.87 -4.35 -7.47
N ASP A 90 10.09 -4.22 -8.00
CA ASP A 90 10.46 -3.11 -8.87
C ASP A 90 9.60 -3.07 -10.14
N ALA A 91 9.31 -4.22 -10.74
CA ALA A 91 8.40 -4.33 -11.87
C ALA A 91 6.96 -3.97 -11.49
N ALA A 92 6.48 -4.39 -10.32
CA ALA A 92 5.14 -4.07 -9.83
C ALA A 92 4.96 -2.58 -9.50
N LEU A 93 6.01 -1.88 -9.09
CA LEU A 93 5.97 -0.46 -8.74
C LEU A 93 6.10 0.47 -9.96
N GLN A 94 6.20 -0.06 -11.19
CA GLN A 94 6.27 0.76 -12.41
C GLN A 94 4.91 1.41 -12.71
N PRO A 95 4.80 2.75 -12.72
CA PRO A 95 3.52 3.45 -12.87
C PRO A 95 2.85 3.18 -14.23
N GLN A 96 3.62 2.88 -15.27
CA GLN A 96 3.13 2.59 -16.62
C GLN A 96 2.22 1.36 -16.67
N ARG A 97 2.38 0.41 -15.74
CA ARG A 97 1.50 -0.78 -15.62
C ARG A 97 0.06 -0.43 -15.30
N TYR A 98 -0.16 0.74 -14.70
CA TYR A 98 -1.46 1.19 -14.20
C TYR A 98 -1.97 2.41 -14.96
N ALA A 99 -1.50 2.61 -16.19
CA ALA A 99 -1.94 3.72 -17.04
C ALA A 99 -3.48 3.70 -17.21
N GLY A 100 -4.12 4.83 -16.98
CA GLY A 100 -5.58 4.95 -17.02
C GLY A 100 -6.31 4.52 -15.74
N HIS A 101 -5.59 4.10 -14.69
CA HIS A 101 -6.22 3.76 -13.40
C HIS A 101 -6.89 5.00 -12.77
N PRO A 102 -8.14 4.90 -12.25
CA PRO A 102 -8.89 6.05 -11.71
C PRO A 102 -8.22 6.80 -10.55
N ALA A 103 -7.34 6.13 -9.79
CA ALA A 103 -6.56 6.78 -8.75
C ALA A 103 -5.53 7.76 -9.31
N LEU A 104 -5.05 7.56 -10.55
CA LEU A 104 -3.91 8.27 -11.14
C LEU A 104 -4.32 9.45 -12.01
N VAL A 105 -5.55 9.95 -11.84
CA VAL A 105 -6.05 11.16 -12.53
C VAL A 105 -5.11 12.34 -12.23
N ASP A 106 -4.80 13.13 -13.25
CA ASP A 106 -3.91 14.29 -13.24
C ASP A 106 -2.43 13.98 -12.89
N LYS A 107 -2.10 12.74 -12.53
CA LYS A 107 -0.71 12.36 -12.27
C LYS A 107 0.07 12.31 -13.58
N PRO A 108 1.25 12.99 -13.67
CA PRO A 108 2.12 12.85 -14.83
C PRO A 108 2.52 11.38 -15.08
N ALA A 109 2.54 10.97 -16.34
CA ALA A 109 2.77 9.57 -16.72
C ALA A 109 4.15 9.03 -16.28
N ASP A 110 5.14 9.91 -16.21
CA ASP A 110 6.53 9.64 -15.80
C ASP A 110 6.75 9.73 -14.28
N ALA A 111 5.81 10.32 -13.53
CA ALA A 111 5.91 10.38 -12.09
C ALA A 111 5.71 8.97 -11.46
N SER A 112 6.44 8.69 -10.39
CA SER A 112 6.33 7.42 -9.65
C SER A 112 4.96 7.24 -8.97
N LEU A 113 4.74 6.10 -8.31
CA LEU A 113 3.55 5.85 -7.48
C LEU A 113 3.69 6.44 -6.06
N GLU A 114 4.67 7.31 -5.80
CA GLU A 114 4.80 8.00 -4.51
C GLU A 114 3.50 8.71 -4.14
N GLY A 115 3.00 8.44 -2.93
CA GLY A 115 1.76 9.03 -2.42
C GLY A 115 0.47 8.30 -2.81
N TYR A 116 0.52 7.32 -3.69
CA TYR A 116 -0.66 6.68 -4.27
C TYR A 116 -0.99 5.29 -3.73
N LEU A 117 -0.06 4.64 -3.01
CA LEU A 117 -0.31 3.32 -2.43
C LEU A 117 -1.06 3.48 -1.11
N PHE A 118 -2.39 3.38 -1.16
CA PHE A 118 -3.26 3.67 -0.02
C PHE A 118 -2.91 2.78 1.18
N PRO A 119 -2.80 3.36 2.39
CA PRO A 119 -2.46 2.64 3.61
C PRO A 119 -3.56 1.67 4.02
N GLU A 120 -3.24 0.37 3.99
CA GLU A 120 -4.12 -0.71 4.41
C GLU A 120 -3.30 -2.01 4.61
N SER A 121 -3.93 -3.05 5.13
CA SER A 121 -3.36 -4.39 5.23
C SER A 121 -3.90 -5.26 4.11
N TYR A 122 -3.01 -5.60 3.18
CA TYR A 122 -3.33 -6.38 1.99
C TYR A 122 -3.02 -7.85 2.21
N GLN A 123 -3.98 -8.72 1.89
CA GLN A 123 -3.76 -10.16 1.97
C GLN A 123 -2.78 -10.63 0.90
N LYS A 124 -1.86 -11.50 1.28
CA LYS A 124 -0.96 -12.19 0.37
C LYS A 124 -0.85 -13.67 0.70
N THR A 125 -0.55 -14.45 -0.30
CA THR A 125 -0.17 -15.87 -0.22
C THR A 125 1.18 -16.04 -0.88
N ALA A 126 1.76 -17.23 -0.81
CA ALA A 126 3.01 -17.52 -1.52
C ALA A 126 2.91 -17.38 -3.06
N ALA A 127 1.69 -17.47 -3.61
CA ALA A 127 1.43 -17.33 -5.05
C ALA A 127 0.99 -15.91 -5.46
N THR A 128 0.92 -14.96 -4.54
CA THR A 128 0.47 -13.60 -4.84
C THR A 128 1.55 -12.85 -5.61
N ASP A 129 1.21 -12.33 -6.79
CA ASP A 129 2.08 -11.39 -7.51
C ASP A 129 2.03 -10.01 -6.83
N PRO A 130 3.18 -9.32 -6.61
CA PRO A 130 3.21 -8.01 -5.97
C PRO A 130 2.30 -6.97 -6.66
N SER A 131 2.08 -7.08 -7.97
CA SER A 131 1.18 -6.16 -8.70
C SER A 131 -0.28 -6.27 -8.27
N VAL A 132 -0.72 -7.40 -7.74
CA VAL A 132 -2.07 -7.57 -7.19
C VAL A 132 -2.26 -6.67 -5.96
N ILE A 133 -1.25 -6.60 -5.10
CA ILE A 133 -1.28 -5.73 -3.91
C ILE A 133 -1.22 -4.26 -4.33
N VAL A 134 -0.35 -3.92 -5.30
CA VAL A 134 -0.26 -2.54 -5.83
C VAL A 134 -1.59 -2.12 -6.47
N THR A 135 -2.23 -2.98 -7.26
CA THR A 135 -3.56 -2.72 -7.82
C THR A 135 -4.58 -2.50 -6.71
N GLY A 136 -4.62 -3.38 -5.71
CA GLY A 136 -5.52 -3.23 -4.56
C GLY A 136 -5.29 -1.90 -3.81
N ALA A 137 -4.04 -1.46 -3.66
CA ALA A 137 -3.71 -0.19 -3.04
C ALA A 137 -4.17 1.02 -3.88
N LEU A 138 -4.06 0.92 -5.20
CA LEU A 138 -4.60 1.92 -6.12
C LEU A 138 -6.13 1.93 -6.14
N ASP A 139 -6.79 0.76 -6.07
CA ASP A 139 -8.24 0.67 -5.96
C ASP A 139 -8.75 1.35 -4.68
N GLN A 140 -8.09 1.12 -3.56
CA GLN A 140 -8.40 1.81 -2.30
C GLN A 140 -8.16 3.33 -2.40
N MET A 141 -7.10 3.75 -3.07
CA MET A 141 -6.84 5.17 -3.33
C MET A 141 -7.93 5.79 -4.21
N ALA A 142 -8.40 5.08 -5.24
CA ALA A 142 -9.49 5.54 -6.09
C ALA A 142 -10.80 5.68 -5.30
N ALA A 143 -11.09 4.73 -4.41
CA ALA A 143 -12.25 4.78 -3.51
C ALA A 143 -12.14 5.90 -2.49
N ALA A 144 -10.94 6.16 -1.97
CA ALA A 144 -10.66 7.27 -1.05
C ALA A 144 -10.85 8.65 -1.68
N LEU A 145 -10.58 8.78 -2.98
CA LEU A 145 -10.80 10.00 -3.77
C LEU A 145 -12.28 10.11 -4.17
N THR A 146 -13.19 10.18 -3.19
CA THR A 146 -14.63 10.32 -3.42
C THR A 146 -14.97 11.57 -4.24
N PRO A 147 -16.17 11.65 -4.84
CA PRO A 147 -16.62 12.87 -5.54
C PRO A 147 -16.51 14.13 -4.66
N GLU A 148 -16.83 14.02 -3.36
CA GLU A 148 -16.77 15.12 -2.40
C GLU A 148 -15.32 15.58 -2.15
N ILE A 149 -14.39 14.64 -2.00
CA ILE A 149 -12.96 14.96 -1.84
C ILE A 149 -12.41 15.60 -3.12
N ARG A 150 -12.74 15.07 -4.29
CA ARG A 150 -12.34 15.67 -5.58
C ARG A 150 -12.87 17.08 -5.73
N ALA A 151 -14.16 17.30 -5.43
CA ALA A 151 -14.77 18.62 -5.46
C ALA A 151 -14.15 19.58 -4.43
N GLY A 152 -13.86 19.08 -3.22
CA GLY A 152 -13.20 19.87 -2.18
C GLY A 152 -11.79 20.30 -2.55
N ILE A 153 -10.98 19.40 -3.14
CA ILE A 153 -9.64 19.72 -3.66
C ILE A 153 -9.74 20.77 -4.78
N ALA A 154 -10.66 20.59 -5.72
CA ALA A 154 -10.89 21.55 -6.81
C ALA A 154 -11.32 22.94 -6.29
N ALA A 155 -12.13 22.98 -5.22
CA ALA A 155 -12.53 24.22 -4.55
C ALA A 155 -11.34 24.98 -3.92
N GLN A 156 -10.23 24.31 -3.64
CA GLN A 156 -8.98 24.93 -3.20
C GLN A 156 -8.11 25.44 -4.37
N GLY A 157 -8.56 25.29 -5.62
CA GLY A 157 -7.80 25.68 -6.81
C GLY A 157 -6.72 24.66 -7.21
N LEU A 158 -6.82 23.43 -6.73
CA LEU A 158 -5.87 22.36 -6.98
C LEU A 158 -6.47 21.26 -7.90
N ASN A 159 -5.67 20.68 -8.79
CA ASN A 159 -6.02 19.42 -9.41
C ASN A 159 -5.79 18.25 -8.44
N ILE A 160 -6.21 17.02 -8.81
CA ILE A 160 -6.11 15.85 -7.91
C ILE A 160 -4.65 15.55 -7.56
N TYR A 161 -3.73 15.62 -8.53
CA TYR A 161 -2.31 15.38 -8.27
C TYR A 161 -1.73 16.37 -7.26
N GLN A 162 -2.04 17.66 -7.41
CA GLN A 162 -1.63 18.72 -6.47
C GLN A 162 -2.25 18.50 -5.09
N GLY A 163 -3.51 18.07 -5.03
CA GLY A 163 -4.20 17.71 -3.80
C GLY A 163 -3.50 16.57 -3.06
N VAL A 164 -3.05 15.53 -3.78
CA VAL A 164 -2.29 14.40 -3.20
C VAL A 164 -0.91 14.85 -2.73
N ILE A 165 -0.22 15.73 -3.47
CA ILE A 165 1.05 16.31 -3.02
C ILE A 165 0.86 17.04 -1.68
N LEU A 166 -0.12 17.92 -1.59
CA LEU A 166 -0.38 18.67 -0.36
C LEU A 166 -0.79 17.73 0.79
N ALA A 167 -1.65 16.74 0.51
CA ALA A 167 -2.06 15.75 1.50
C ALA A 167 -0.86 14.96 2.05
N SER A 168 0.13 14.65 1.22
CA SER A 168 1.35 13.94 1.65
C SER A 168 2.22 14.78 2.60
N ILE A 169 2.21 16.10 2.43
CA ILE A 169 2.88 17.03 3.35
C ILE A 169 2.12 17.06 4.67
N VAL A 170 0.79 17.25 4.62
CA VAL A 170 -0.06 17.24 5.83
C VAL A 170 0.09 15.93 6.60
N GLU A 171 0.12 14.78 5.90
CA GLU A 171 0.31 13.46 6.53
C GLU A 171 1.60 13.37 7.34
N ARG A 172 2.67 14.01 6.87
CA ARG A 172 3.99 13.96 7.49
C ARG A 172 4.20 15.03 8.57
N GLU A 173 3.43 16.12 8.55
CA GLU A 173 3.51 17.20 9.52
C GLU A 173 2.75 16.91 10.81
N VAL A 174 1.64 16.16 10.72
CA VAL A 174 0.66 16.10 11.81
C VAL A 174 0.78 14.80 12.59
N ALA A 175 1.16 14.90 13.85
CA ALA A 175 1.11 13.78 14.79
C ALA A 175 -0.33 13.53 15.32
N ASN A 176 -1.13 14.60 15.49
CA ASN A 176 -2.50 14.53 16.00
C ASN A 176 -3.53 14.73 14.88
N ALA A 177 -4.43 13.77 14.71
CA ALA A 177 -5.48 13.79 13.69
C ALA A 177 -6.34 15.06 13.66
N GLN A 178 -6.58 15.67 14.84
CA GLN A 178 -7.45 16.84 14.98
C GLN A 178 -6.86 18.13 14.37
N ASP A 179 -5.55 18.18 14.15
CA ASP A 179 -4.88 19.35 13.62
C ASP A 179 -4.68 19.33 12.11
N SER A 180 -4.99 18.21 11.44
CA SER A 180 -4.77 18.05 9.99
C SER A 180 -5.44 19.13 9.15
N SER A 181 -6.69 19.49 9.45
CA SER A 181 -7.43 20.51 8.71
C SER A 181 -6.87 21.93 8.92
N LYS A 182 -6.34 22.22 10.12
CA LYS A 182 -5.67 23.51 10.42
C LYS A 182 -4.34 23.61 9.67
N VAL A 183 -3.54 22.52 9.67
CA VAL A 183 -2.27 22.48 8.96
C VAL A 183 -2.51 22.61 7.44
N ALA A 184 -3.51 21.90 6.90
CA ALA A 184 -3.90 22.06 5.50
C ALA A 184 -4.27 23.51 5.18
N GLN A 185 -5.06 24.18 6.05
CA GLN A 185 -5.42 25.59 5.88
C GLN A 185 -4.20 26.50 5.85
N VAL A 186 -3.23 26.29 6.74
CA VAL A 186 -1.99 27.09 6.75
C VAL A 186 -1.23 26.94 5.43
N PHE A 187 -1.06 25.71 4.94
CA PHE A 187 -0.35 25.47 3.69
C PHE A 187 -1.12 26.04 2.47
N LEU A 188 -2.44 25.88 2.42
CA LEU A 188 -3.27 26.45 1.37
C LEU A 188 -3.20 27.98 1.37
N LYS A 189 -3.18 28.61 2.55
CA LYS A 189 -2.97 30.06 2.67
C LYS A 189 -1.60 30.46 2.11
N ARG A 190 -0.54 29.78 2.52
CA ARG A 190 0.83 30.04 2.02
C ARG A 190 0.93 29.89 0.50
N LEU A 191 0.28 28.87 -0.08
CA LEU A 191 0.22 28.70 -1.54
C LEU A 191 -0.48 29.88 -2.23
N ARG A 192 -1.62 30.35 -1.70
CA ARG A 192 -2.36 31.48 -2.28
C ARG A 192 -1.60 32.80 -2.17
N GLU A 193 -0.82 32.96 -1.12
CA GLU A 193 -0.03 34.17 -0.84
C GLU A 193 1.39 34.13 -1.42
N ASP A 194 1.72 33.09 -2.20
CA ASP A 194 3.06 32.86 -2.78
C ASP A 194 4.17 32.87 -1.71
N ILE A 195 3.87 32.31 -0.52
CA ILE A 195 4.81 32.15 0.59
C ILE A 195 5.37 30.70 0.56
N PRO A 196 6.68 30.50 0.83
CA PRO A 196 7.25 29.16 0.96
C PRO A 196 6.48 28.33 2.00
N LEU A 197 6.22 27.03 1.71
CA LEU A 197 5.49 26.17 2.66
C LEU A 197 6.29 25.94 3.94
N GLY A 198 7.62 25.85 3.86
CA GLY A 198 8.50 25.74 5.02
C GLY A 198 8.23 24.48 5.83
N SER A 199 8.12 23.33 5.16
CA SER A 199 7.85 22.03 5.76
C SER A 199 9.14 21.20 5.89
N ASP A 200 9.50 20.81 7.11
CA ASP A 200 10.66 19.96 7.38
C ASP A 200 10.62 18.64 6.60
N PRO A 201 9.49 17.89 6.59
CA PRO A 201 9.38 16.65 5.84
C PRO A 201 9.75 16.76 4.36
N THR A 202 9.49 17.90 3.72
CA THR A 202 9.81 18.11 2.29
C THR A 202 11.31 18.25 2.06
N ALA A 203 12.01 19.01 2.93
CA ALA A 203 13.47 19.16 2.87
C ALA A 203 14.18 17.83 3.13
N LEU A 204 13.75 17.11 4.19
CA LEU A 204 14.28 15.80 4.54
C LEU A 204 14.03 14.76 3.43
N TYR A 205 12.84 14.75 2.84
CA TYR A 205 12.54 13.87 1.71
C TYR A 205 13.47 14.13 0.52
N GLY A 206 13.71 15.39 0.20
CA GLY A 206 14.62 15.76 -0.89
C GLY A 206 16.04 15.25 -0.69
N ALA A 207 16.57 15.35 0.53
CA ALA A 207 17.87 14.81 0.88
C ALA A 207 17.91 13.27 0.75
N ILE A 208 16.93 12.58 1.35
CA ILE A 208 16.83 11.12 1.32
C ILE A 208 16.73 10.61 -0.12
N LYS A 209 15.88 11.24 -0.94
CA LYS A 209 15.70 10.88 -2.36
C LYS A 209 16.98 11.01 -3.18
N ALA A 210 17.83 11.95 -2.81
CA ALA A 210 19.15 12.15 -3.42
C ALA A 210 20.25 11.23 -2.84
N GLY A 211 19.93 10.38 -1.85
CA GLY A 211 20.91 9.55 -1.15
C GLY A 211 21.84 10.33 -0.23
N ALA A 212 21.46 11.55 0.14
CA ALA A 212 22.22 12.41 1.06
C ALA A 212 21.74 12.23 2.51
N GLU A 213 22.57 12.66 3.46
CA GLU A 213 22.16 12.73 4.87
C GLU A 213 20.96 13.68 5.04
N PRO A 214 19.95 13.29 5.83
CA PRO A 214 18.77 14.12 6.06
C PRO A 214 19.16 15.47 6.67
N SER A 215 18.81 16.56 5.98
CA SER A 215 19.13 17.92 6.39
C SER A 215 18.10 18.91 5.90
N LEU A 216 17.71 19.87 6.73
CA LEU A 216 16.82 20.97 6.35
C LEU A 216 17.48 21.97 5.40
N GLN A 217 18.81 22.00 5.36
CA GLN A 217 19.60 22.89 4.50
C GLN A 217 19.90 22.25 3.12
N TYR A 218 19.54 20.97 2.91
CA TYR A 218 19.79 20.30 1.65
C TYR A 218 19.03 20.96 0.51
N GLN A 219 19.76 21.37 -0.53
CA GLN A 219 19.18 22.03 -1.70
C GLN A 219 18.60 20.99 -2.66
N SER A 220 17.29 21.01 -2.80
CA SER A 220 16.57 20.14 -3.74
C SER A 220 15.27 20.81 -4.20
N PRO A 221 14.68 20.35 -5.30
CA PRO A 221 13.36 20.83 -5.73
C PRO A 221 12.24 20.55 -4.71
N TYR A 222 12.49 19.66 -3.75
CA TYR A 222 11.53 19.32 -2.67
C TYR A 222 11.61 20.27 -1.49
N ASN A 223 12.73 20.99 -1.29
CA ASN A 223 12.92 21.84 -0.13
C ASN A 223 12.01 23.08 -0.20
N THR A 224 10.90 23.03 0.52
CA THR A 224 9.90 24.10 0.54
C THR A 224 10.27 25.30 1.45
N TYR A 225 11.46 25.30 2.03
CA TYR A 225 12.05 26.51 2.63
C TYR A 225 12.66 27.43 1.59
N THR A 226 13.20 26.85 0.51
CA THR A 226 13.92 27.57 -0.53
C THR A 226 13.14 27.66 -1.84
N ASN A 227 12.17 26.79 -2.06
CA ASN A 227 11.32 26.79 -3.24
C ASN A 227 9.87 27.10 -2.81
N LYS A 228 9.23 28.03 -3.53
CA LYS A 228 7.83 28.34 -3.37
C LYS A 228 6.94 27.30 -4.08
N GLY A 229 5.70 27.20 -3.64
CA GLY A 229 4.73 26.27 -4.23
C GLY A 229 4.85 24.85 -3.71
N LEU A 230 4.17 23.93 -4.39
CA LEU A 230 4.21 22.52 -4.08
C LEU A 230 5.51 21.86 -4.58
N PRO A 231 6.05 20.85 -3.88
CA PRO A 231 7.15 20.04 -4.42
C PRO A 231 6.72 19.27 -5.68
N PRO A 232 7.67 18.75 -6.47
CA PRO A 232 7.38 18.12 -7.77
C PRO A 232 6.47 16.89 -7.69
N THR A 233 6.52 16.13 -6.58
CA THR A 233 5.73 14.91 -6.36
C THR A 233 5.28 14.83 -4.91
N PRO A 234 4.31 13.95 -4.58
CA PRO A 234 4.08 13.57 -3.18
C PRO A 234 5.37 13.08 -2.51
N ILE A 235 5.43 13.18 -1.19
CA ILE A 235 6.59 12.80 -0.38
C ILE A 235 6.34 11.55 0.51
N ALA A 236 5.12 11.08 0.55
CA ALA A 236 4.70 9.89 1.31
C ALA A 236 3.29 9.47 0.91
N ASN A 237 2.91 8.22 1.24
CA ASN A 237 1.54 7.74 1.09
C ASN A 237 0.57 8.47 1.99
N VAL A 238 -0.58 8.82 1.44
CA VAL A 238 -1.63 9.62 2.09
C VAL A 238 -2.70 8.72 2.71
N SER A 239 -3.25 9.13 3.84
CA SER A 239 -4.45 8.54 4.44
C SER A 239 -5.73 9.28 4.00
N GLN A 240 -6.89 8.65 4.26
CA GLN A 240 -8.20 9.30 4.09
C GLN A 240 -8.28 10.64 4.84
N ARG A 241 -7.68 10.70 6.03
CA ARG A 241 -7.63 11.88 6.88
C ARG A 241 -6.92 13.06 6.21
N SER A 242 -5.74 12.83 5.66
CA SER A 242 -4.97 13.90 5.01
C SER A 242 -5.62 14.39 3.71
N LEU A 243 -6.24 13.48 2.94
CA LEU A 243 -7.04 13.84 1.77
C LEU A 243 -8.25 14.70 2.17
N GLN A 244 -8.98 14.30 3.22
CA GLN A 244 -10.12 15.05 3.74
C GLN A 244 -9.70 16.42 4.27
N ALA A 245 -8.55 16.52 4.94
CA ALA A 245 -8.04 17.78 5.46
C ALA A 245 -7.75 18.80 4.36
N VAL A 246 -7.23 18.36 3.22
CA VAL A 246 -6.99 19.23 2.05
C VAL A 246 -8.29 19.59 1.36
N ALA A 247 -9.23 18.64 1.24
CA ALA A 247 -10.53 18.88 0.61
C ALA A 247 -11.44 19.82 1.45
N SER A 248 -11.33 19.75 2.77
CA SER A 248 -12.14 20.51 3.72
C SER A 248 -11.24 21.06 4.85
N PRO A 249 -10.42 22.09 4.53
CA PRO A 249 -9.54 22.72 5.52
C PRO A 249 -10.35 23.43 6.60
N ALA A 250 -9.71 23.73 7.72
CA ALA A 250 -10.31 24.58 8.75
C ALA A 250 -10.62 25.99 8.20
N PRO A 251 -11.59 26.73 8.76
CA PRO A 251 -11.92 28.08 8.35
C PRO A 251 -10.77 29.08 8.62
#